data_2e12231e9c622a1d5fde8eca4341ca50
#
_entry.id   2e12231e9c622a1d5fde8eca4341ca50
#
_cell.length_a   1.000
_cell.length_b   1.000
_cell.length_c   1.000
_cell.angle_alpha   90.00
_cell.angle_beta   90.00
_cell.angle_gamma   90.00
#
_symmetry.space_group_name_H-M   'P 1'
#
loop_
_entity.id
_entity.type
_entity.pdbx_description
1 polymer ?
#
loop_
_entity_poly.entity_id
_entity_poly.type
_entity_poly.pdbx_seq_one_letter_code
_entity_poly.pdbx_strand_id
1 'polypeptide(L)'
;MRNLSNLAVIVPLALLAACGGSGADQAGAPASPAATPEAAPATTAAEPAPTPASTEAATTAAAAAPAEVAVCKSCHAFEPGKNGVGPTLFGIVGSKAGEVPNYAFSPALKASGIVWDREKLDTWLQGPMKMVPGTKMVIAVPDAAKRKAIIDYLETLK
;
A
#
# COMPACT_ATOMS: atom_id res chain seq x y z
N MET A 1 -4.93 41.05 39.85
CA MET A 1 -5.91 41.85 39.14
C MET A 1 -6.36 40.97 37.99
N ARG A 2 -7.38 40.14 38.22
CA ARG A 2 -8.78 40.26 37.80
C ARG A 2 -8.89 40.52 36.31
N ASN A 3 -9.32 39.54 35.52
CA ASN A 3 -10.70 39.48 35.04
C ASN A 3 -11.05 38.11 34.48
N LEU A 4 -12.05 37.55 35.09
CA LEU A 4 -12.91 36.49 34.58
C LEU A 4 -13.83 37.08 33.49
N SER A 5 -14.05 36.35 32.41
CA SER A 5 -15.28 36.51 31.63
C SER A 5 -15.67 35.15 31.05
N ASN A 6 -16.53 34.50 31.79
CA ASN A 6 -17.42 33.43 31.29
C ASN A 6 -18.31 33.99 30.19
N LEU A 7 -18.38 33.40 29.06
CA LEU A 7 -19.54 33.47 28.19
C LEU A 7 -19.98 32.06 27.83
N ALA A 8 -21.01 31.63 28.57
CA ALA A 8 -21.80 30.47 28.25
C ALA A 8 -22.72 30.82 27.07
N VAL A 9 -22.57 30.13 25.95
CA VAL A 9 -23.56 30.16 24.87
C VAL A 9 -24.28 28.82 24.86
N ILE A 10 -25.49 28.88 25.35
CA ILE A 10 -26.51 27.83 25.27
C ILE A 10 -27.13 27.94 23.88
N VAL A 11 -27.08 26.88 23.07
CA VAL A 11 -27.87 26.77 21.85
C VAL A 11 -28.80 25.56 21.95
N PRO A 12 -30.09 25.75 21.64
CA PRO A 12 -31.11 24.76 21.95
C PRO A 12 -31.19 23.62 20.95
N LEU A 13 -31.58 22.51 21.52
CA LEU A 13 -32.02 21.23 20.95
C LEU A 13 -33.27 21.46 20.08
N ALA A 14 -33.18 21.18 18.79
CA ALA A 14 -34.34 21.02 17.93
C ALA A 14 -34.51 19.55 17.55
N LEU A 15 -35.48 18.88 18.19
CA LEU A 15 -36.04 17.63 17.71
C LEU A 15 -36.85 17.91 16.44
N LEU A 16 -36.60 17.17 15.38
CA LEU A 16 -37.63 16.90 14.38
C LEU A 16 -37.69 15.37 14.17
N ALA A 17 -38.82 14.86 14.57
CA ALA A 17 -39.28 13.50 14.35
C ALA A 17 -40.05 13.43 13.00
N ALA A 18 -40.07 12.24 12.48
CA ALA A 18 -41.17 11.56 11.79
C ALA A 18 -41.17 11.50 10.27
N CYS A 19 -41.54 10.34 9.92
CA CYS A 19 -42.27 9.66 8.84
C CYS A 19 -41.35 8.90 7.92
N GLY A 20 -41.38 7.55 7.90
CA GLY A 20 -42.57 6.68 7.73
C GLY A 20 -42.70 6.38 6.24
N GLY A 21 -42.29 5.17 5.83
CA GLY A 21 -42.42 4.70 4.45
C GLY A 21 -42.13 3.21 4.39
N SER A 22 -43.13 2.41 4.74
CA SER A 22 -43.19 0.97 4.44
C SER A 22 -43.41 0.81 2.95
N GLY A 23 -42.66 -0.09 2.34
CA GLY A 23 -42.89 -0.56 0.99
C GLY A 23 -42.36 -1.99 0.89
N ALA A 24 -43.29 -2.91 1.02
CA ALA A 24 -43.11 -4.35 0.95
C ALA A 24 -42.95 -4.83 -0.48
N ASP A 25 -42.43 -6.05 -0.58
CA ASP A 25 -42.62 -7.05 -1.65
C ASP A 25 -41.96 -6.82 -3.01
N GLN A 26 -40.99 -7.66 -3.33
CA GLN A 26 -41.16 -8.63 -4.37
C GLN A 26 -40.13 -9.76 -4.28
N ALA A 27 -40.69 -10.93 -3.96
CA ALA A 27 -40.08 -12.22 -4.20
C ALA A 27 -39.90 -12.46 -5.70
N GLY A 28 -38.84 -13.08 -6.09
CA GLY A 28 -38.57 -13.47 -7.46
C GLY A 28 -37.27 -14.24 -7.61
N ALA A 29 -37.18 -15.43 -7.04
CA ALA A 29 -36.30 -16.44 -7.61
C ALA A 29 -37.01 -17.11 -8.78
N PRO A 30 -36.27 -17.48 -9.88
CA PRO A 30 -36.12 -18.88 -10.10
C PRO A 30 -34.73 -19.33 -10.61
N ALA A 31 -34.33 -20.45 -10.02
CA ALA A 31 -33.78 -21.64 -10.65
C ALA A 31 -32.59 -21.52 -11.62
N SER A 32 -31.54 -22.11 -11.14
CA SER A 32 -30.49 -22.86 -11.83
C SER A 32 -30.95 -23.65 -13.04
N PRO A 33 -30.09 -23.91 -14.05
CA PRO A 33 -29.74 -25.29 -14.21
C PRO A 33 -28.22 -25.54 -14.17
N ALA A 34 -27.94 -26.62 -13.50
CA ALA A 34 -26.69 -27.35 -13.51
C ALA A 34 -26.30 -27.81 -14.92
N ALA A 35 -25.03 -27.70 -15.23
CA ALA A 35 -24.40 -28.55 -16.21
C ALA A 35 -23.14 -29.11 -15.60
N THR A 36 -23.20 -30.36 -15.33
CA THR A 36 -22.19 -31.30 -14.82
C THR A 36 -21.21 -31.70 -15.94
N PRO A 37 -20.13 -32.35 -15.63
CA PRO A 37 -18.79 -32.17 -16.14
C PRO A 37 -18.48 -33.14 -17.30
N GLU A 38 -17.50 -32.76 -18.09
CA GLU A 38 -16.83 -33.74 -18.94
C GLU A 38 -15.36 -33.84 -18.59
N ALA A 39 -15.00 -35.09 -18.44
CA ALA A 39 -13.75 -35.61 -17.94
C ALA A 39 -12.57 -35.35 -18.87
N ALA A 40 -11.42 -35.34 -18.21
CA ALA A 40 -10.07 -35.49 -18.75
C ALA A 40 -9.91 -36.65 -19.77
N PRO A 41 -8.77 -36.78 -20.53
CA PRO A 41 -7.54 -37.16 -19.85
C PRO A 41 -6.21 -36.67 -20.48
N ALA A 42 -5.22 -36.83 -19.64
CA ALA A 42 -3.93 -37.40 -19.91
C ALA A 42 -2.80 -36.60 -20.54
N THR A 43 -1.81 -36.36 -19.71
CA THR A 43 -0.43 -36.84 -19.84
C THR A 43 0.42 -36.31 -20.98
N THR A 44 1.40 -35.52 -20.67
CA THR A 44 2.76 -35.69 -21.19
C THR A 44 3.79 -35.10 -20.23
N ALA A 45 4.55 -35.97 -19.78
CA ALA A 45 5.93 -36.01 -19.31
C ALA A 45 6.70 -34.72 -19.05
N ALA A 46 7.31 -34.75 -17.89
CA ALA A 46 8.39 -33.96 -17.36
C ALA A 46 9.58 -33.81 -18.31
N GLU A 47 10.10 -32.61 -18.37
CA GLU A 47 11.50 -32.34 -18.68
C GLU A 47 12.08 -31.47 -17.58
N PRO A 48 13.22 -31.87 -16.97
CA PRO A 48 13.82 -31.11 -15.89
C PRO A 48 14.53 -29.88 -16.44
N ALA A 49 14.15 -28.73 -15.96
CA ALA A 49 14.87 -27.48 -16.20
C ALA A 49 16.29 -27.53 -15.63
N PRO A 50 17.30 -27.02 -16.34
CA PRO A 50 18.65 -26.95 -15.81
C PRO A 50 18.73 -25.86 -14.74
N THR A 51 19.29 -26.24 -13.63
CA THR A 51 19.75 -25.37 -12.53
C THR A 51 20.80 -24.40 -13.09
N PRO A 52 20.60 -23.07 -12.98
CA PRO A 52 21.70 -22.16 -13.21
C PRO A 52 22.58 -22.13 -11.96
N ALA A 53 23.80 -22.56 -12.16
CA ALA A 53 24.88 -22.48 -11.19
C ALA A 53 25.09 -21.01 -10.76
N SER A 54 25.19 -20.86 -9.45
CA SER A 54 25.68 -19.67 -8.79
C SER A 54 27.06 -19.31 -9.35
N THR A 55 27.16 -18.20 -10.05
CA THR A 55 28.43 -17.55 -10.32
C THR A 55 28.44 -16.24 -9.58
N GLU A 56 29.11 -16.29 -8.45
CA GLU A 56 29.56 -15.15 -7.68
C GLU A 56 30.52 -14.33 -8.54
N ALA A 57 30.08 -13.17 -8.98
CA ALA A 57 30.95 -12.14 -9.49
C ALA A 57 30.62 -10.85 -8.76
N ALA A 58 31.42 -10.60 -7.73
CA ALA A 58 31.50 -9.29 -7.09
C ALA A 58 32.00 -8.28 -8.13
N THR A 59 31.07 -7.46 -8.60
CA THR A 59 31.41 -6.23 -9.31
C THR A 59 30.49 -5.14 -8.74
N THR A 60 31.09 -4.12 -8.18
CA THR A 60 30.46 -2.88 -7.75
C THR A 60 29.82 -2.17 -8.96
N ALA A 61 28.68 -2.68 -9.37
CA ALA A 61 27.76 -2.00 -10.27
C ALA A 61 26.52 -1.72 -9.43
N ALA A 62 25.92 -0.57 -9.59
CA ALA A 62 24.62 -0.26 -9.01
C ALA A 62 23.73 -1.50 -9.17
N ALA A 63 23.42 -2.16 -8.07
CA ALA A 63 22.77 -3.47 -8.10
C ALA A 63 21.52 -3.37 -8.96
N ALA A 64 21.43 -4.21 -10.00
CA ALA A 64 20.27 -4.23 -10.86
C ALA A 64 19.03 -4.41 -9.99
N ALA A 65 18.00 -3.57 -10.20
CA ALA A 65 16.79 -3.60 -9.39
C ALA A 65 16.18 -5.00 -9.41
N PRO A 66 15.97 -5.64 -8.27
CA PRO A 66 15.37 -6.98 -8.22
C PRO A 66 13.96 -6.98 -8.82
N ALA A 67 13.50 -8.12 -9.31
CA ALA A 67 12.20 -8.25 -9.96
C ALA A 67 11.04 -7.80 -9.05
N GLU A 68 11.20 -7.95 -7.74
CA GLU A 68 10.23 -7.55 -6.71
C GLU A 68 9.94 -6.06 -6.71
N VAL A 69 10.90 -5.24 -7.16
CA VAL A 69 10.76 -3.78 -7.25
C VAL A 69 9.89 -3.35 -8.44
N ALA A 70 9.60 -4.26 -9.38
CA ALA A 70 8.81 -3.93 -10.57
C ALA A 70 7.41 -3.38 -10.20
N VAL A 71 6.79 -3.92 -9.16
CA VAL A 71 5.49 -3.43 -8.67
C VAL A 71 5.55 -1.96 -8.22
N CYS A 72 6.67 -1.53 -7.67
CA CYS A 72 6.86 -0.16 -7.20
C CYS A 72 7.04 0.82 -8.37
N LYS A 73 7.69 0.39 -9.46
CA LYS A 73 7.99 1.21 -10.63
C LYS A 73 6.75 1.70 -11.37
N SER A 74 5.60 1.03 -11.19
CA SER A 74 4.33 1.47 -11.79
C SER A 74 3.87 2.84 -11.28
N CYS A 75 4.27 3.21 -10.07
CA CYS A 75 3.84 4.44 -9.40
C CYS A 75 5.00 5.34 -8.97
N HIS A 76 6.16 4.78 -8.66
CA HIS A 76 7.29 5.49 -8.08
C HIS A 76 8.47 5.60 -9.04
N ALA A 77 9.10 6.75 -9.07
CA ALA A 77 10.43 6.92 -9.66
C ALA A 77 11.52 6.54 -8.64
N PHE A 78 12.68 6.16 -9.17
CA PHE A 78 13.87 5.78 -8.39
C PHE A 78 15.03 6.75 -8.61
N GLU A 79 14.72 7.92 -9.13
CA GLU A 79 15.67 8.99 -9.45
C GLU A 79 15.43 10.20 -8.55
N PRO A 80 16.49 10.95 -8.22
CA PRO A 80 16.36 12.13 -7.36
C PRO A 80 15.38 13.16 -7.94
N GLY A 81 14.47 13.65 -7.11
CA GLY A 81 13.55 14.72 -7.45
C GLY A 81 12.45 14.37 -8.46
N LYS A 82 12.37 13.14 -8.94
CA LYS A 82 11.32 12.70 -9.87
C LYS A 82 10.19 12.02 -9.12
N ASN A 83 9.02 12.62 -9.13
CA ASN A 83 7.79 12.02 -8.61
C ASN A 83 6.97 11.44 -9.76
N GLY A 84 6.27 10.33 -9.50
CA GLY A 84 5.26 9.76 -10.37
C GLY A 84 3.88 9.89 -9.76
N VAL A 85 3.07 8.84 -9.86
CA VAL A 85 1.81 8.71 -9.11
C VAL A 85 2.09 8.72 -7.61
N GLY A 86 3.19 8.07 -7.19
CA GLY A 86 3.78 8.14 -5.86
C GLY A 86 5.02 9.05 -5.82
N PRO A 87 5.55 9.33 -4.62
CA PRO A 87 6.79 10.09 -4.46
C PRO A 87 7.98 9.27 -4.97
N THR A 88 9.10 9.96 -5.26
CA THR A 88 10.36 9.24 -5.51
C THR A 88 10.74 8.34 -4.33
N LEU A 89 11.32 7.20 -4.62
CA LEU A 89 11.91 6.31 -3.62
C LEU A 89 13.42 6.50 -3.46
N PHE A 90 14.02 7.39 -4.26
CA PHE A 90 15.42 7.76 -4.09
C PHE A 90 15.62 8.45 -2.75
N GLY A 91 16.56 7.96 -1.95
CA GLY A 91 16.86 8.50 -0.63
C GLY A 91 15.74 8.32 0.40
N ILE A 92 14.81 7.39 0.17
CA ILE A 92 13.68 7.19 1.09
C ILE A 92 14.13 6.66 2.45
N VAL A 93 15.14 5.79 2.48
CA VAL A 93 15.66 5.22 3.73
C VAL A 93 16.37 6.29 4.54
N GLY A 94 15.92 6.48 5.77
CA GLY A 94 16.39 7.55 6.68
C GLY A 94 15.62 8.86 6.53
N SER A 95 14.75 9.02 5.52
CA SER A 95 13.94 10.22 5.35
C SER A 95 12.68 10.18 6.22
N LYS A 96 12.06 11.34 6.41
CA LYS A 96 10.81 11.45 7.15
C LYS A 96 9.61 11.38 6.22
N ALA A 97 8.56 10.70 6.67
CA ALA A 97 7.33 10.55 5.91
C ALA A 97 6.69 11.92 5.61
N GLY A 98 6.30 12.09 4.35
CA GLY A 98 5.61 13.33 3.93
C GLY A 98 6.54 14.48 3.55
N GLU A 99 7.87 14.29 3.54
CA GLU A 99 8.84 15.36 3.29
C GLU A 99 9.46 15.36 1.87
N VAL A 100 9.15 14.37 1.02
CA VAL A 100 9.66 14.42 -0.38
C VAL A 100 9.12 15.67 -1.07
N PRO A 101 10.00 16.51 -1.64
CA PRO A 101 9.60 17.77 -2.26
C PRO A 101 8.64 17.56 -3.44
N ASN A 102 7.77 18.54 -3.66
CA ASN A 102 6.86 18.59 -4.81
C ASN A 102 5.92 17.39 -4.93
N TYR A 103 5.61 16.71 -3.81
CA TYR A 103 4.61 15.64 -3.79
C TYR A 103 3.48 15.93 -2.78
N ALA A 104 2.24 15.74 -3.22
CA ALA A 104 1.06 15.97 -2.39
C ALA A 104 0.72 14.75 -1.53
N PHE A 105 1.35 14.62 -0.38
CA PHE A 105 1.04 13.56 0.58
C PHE A 105 -0.34 13.73 1.23
N SER A 106 -0.90 12.62 1.75
CA SER A 106 -2.09 12.71 2.61
C SER A 106 -1.76 13.41 3.94
N PRO A 107 -2.74 14.12 4.52
CA PRO A 107 -2.55 14.72 5.85
C PRO A 107 -2.14 13.69 6.91
N ALA A 108 -2.73 12.49 6.85
CA ALA A 108 -2.41 11.41 7.77
C ALA A 108 -0.93 10.99 7.71
N LEU A 109 -0.36 10.88 6.50
CA LEU A 109 1.05 10.50 6.36
C LEU A 109 1.99 11.63 6.81
N LYS A 110 1.65 12.89 6.50
CA LYS A 110 2.41 14.06 6.99
C LYS A 110 2.43 14.15 8.51
N ALA A 111 1.31 13.84 9.15
CA ALA A 111 1.16 13.90 10.60
C ALA A 111 1.73 12.67 11.31
N SER A 112 2.12 11.61 10.60
CA SER A 112 2.53 10.33 11.18
C SER A 112 3.85 10.40 11.97
N GLY A 113 4.74 11.34 11.63
CA GLY A 113 6.05 11.47 12.25
C GLY A 113 7.02 10.30 11.96
N ILE A 114 6.67 9.41 11.04
CA ILE A 114 7.47 8.22 10.72
C ILE A 114 8.79 8.64 10.08
N VAL A 115 9.88 8.06 10.56
CA VAL A 115 11.17 8.05 9.86
C VAL A 115 11.30 6.66 9.22
N TRP A 116 11.61 6.64 7.93
CA TRP A 116 11.67 5.41 7.14
C TRP A 116 12.97 4.65 7.41
N ASP A 117 12.97 3.83 8.44
CA ASP A 117 13.96 2.79 8.67
C ASP A 117 13.51 1.46 8.06
N ARG A 118 14.36 0.45 8.12
CA ARG A 118 14.08 -0.89 7.60
C ARG A 118 12.81 -1.50 8.23
N GLU A 119 12.62 -1.36 9.52
CA GLU A 119 11.49 -1.93 10.26
C GLU A 119 10.17 -1.23 9.90
N LYS A 120 10.21 0.10 9.79
CA LYS A 120 9.05 0.89 9.37
C LYS A 120 8.67 0.62 7.93
N LEU A 121 9.65 0.45 7.05
CA LEU A 121 9.40 0.07 5.66
C LEU A 121 8.83 -1.35 5.56
N ASP A 122 9.31 -2.31 6.36
CA ASP A 122 8.72 -3.65 6.39
C ASP A 122 7.27 -3.62 6.86
N THR A 123 6.98 -2.93 7.95
CA THR A 123 5.62 -2.76 8.47
C THR A 123 4.72 -2.03 7.46
N TRP A 124 5.23 -0.97 6.82
CA TRP A 124 4.53 -0.24 5.80
C TRP A 124 4.14 -1.12 4.61
N LEU A 125 5.09 -1.89 4.10
CA LEU A 125 4.87 -2.78 2.96
C LEU A 125 3.94 -3.95 3.28
N GLN A 126 3.77 -4.33 4.55
CA GLN A 126 2.76 -5.31 4.95
C GLN A 126 1.34 -4.79 4.80
N GLY A 127 1.14 -3.48 4.99
CA GLY A 127 -0.18 -2.88 4.87
C GLY A 127 -0.17 -1.38 5.15
N PRO A 128 0.04 -0.54 4.14
CA PRO A 128 0.11 0.91 4.32
C PRO A 128 -1.11 1.50 5.02
N MET A 129 -2.30 1.06 4.63
CA MET A 129 -3.56 1.49 5.21
C MET A 129 -3.76 1.04 6.67
N LYS A 130 -3.10 -0.07 7.07
CA LYS A 130 -3.12 -0.53 8.47
C LYS A 130 -2.19 0.30 9.33
N MET A 131 -1.01 0.65 8.81
CA MET A 131 -0.02 1.44 9.52
C MET A 131 -0.42 2.91 9.64
N VAL A 132 -0.94 3.48 8.54
CA VAL A 132 -1.39 4.88 8.48
C VAL A 132 -2.75 4.94 7.78
N PRO A 133 -3.86 4.85 8.51
CA PRO A 133 -5.20 5.04 7.93
C PRO A 133 -5.32 6.39 7.23
N GLY A 134 -5.88 6.42 6.04
CA GLY A 134 -5.98 7.63 5.22
C GLY A 134 -4.75 7.95 4.37
N THR A 135 -3.78 7.06 4.30
CA THR A 135 -2.71 7.14 3.29
C THR A 135 -3.26 6.89 1.89
N LYS A 136 -2.55 7.38 0.88
CA LYS A 136 -2.92 7.18 -0.54
C LYS A 136 -2.39 5.85 -1.11
N MET A 137 -1.36 5.27 -0.51
CA MET A 137 -0.79 4.01 -0.96
C MET A 137 -1.63 2.83 -0.43
N VAL A 138 -2.08 1.99 -1.35
CA VAL A 138 -2.95 0.84 -1.04
C VAL A 138 -2.27 -0.50 -1.33
N ILE A 139 -1.11 -0.49 -1.99
CA ILE A 139 -0.41 -1.71 -2.37
C ILE A 139 0.32 -2.29 -1.16
N ALA A 140 0.03 -3.55 -0.86
CA ALA A 140 0.73 -4.34 0.14
C ALA A 140 1.58 -5.45 -0.50
N VAL A 141 2.65 -5.82 0.16
CA VAL A 141 3.54 -6.93 -0.22
C VAL A 141 3.51 -7.95 0.92
N PRO A 142 2.65 -8.97 0.87
CA PRO A 142 2.47 -9.90 1.97
C PRO A 142 3.69 -10.81 2.20
N ASP A 143 4.45 -11.11 1.16
CA ASP A 143 5.63 -11.97 1.20
C ASP A 143 6.82 -11.28 1.86
N ALA A 144 7.33 -11.85 2.94
CA ALA A 144 8.43 -11.28 3.72
C ALA A 144 9.76 -11.26 2.96
N ALA A 145 10.04 -12.28 2.15
CA ALA A 145 11.27 -12.33 1.37
C ALA A 145 11.29 -11.25 0.28
N LYS A 146 10.13 -11.03 -0.37
CA LYS A 146 9.98 -9.94 -1.34
C LYS A 146 10.13 -8.57 -0.67
N ARG A 147 9.53 -8.35 0.50
CA ARG A 147 9.71 -7.09 1.23
C ARG A 147 11.17 -6.85 1.58
N LYS A 148 11.85 -7.90 2.05
CA LYS A 148 13.29 -7.82 2.34
C LYS A 148 14.09 -7.40 1.11
N ALA A 149 13.88 -8.05 -0.04
CA ALA A 149 14.59 -7.73 -1.28
C ALA A 149 14.31 -6.28 -1.75
N ILE A 150 13.06 -5.81 -1.62
CA ILE A 150 12.69 -4.42 -1.93
C ILE A 150 13.44 -3.46 -1.01
N ILE A 151 13.45 -3.70 0.30
CA ILE A 151 14.09 -2.81 1.28
C ILE A 151 15.61 -2.78 1.08
N ASP A 152 16.24 -3.95 0.88
CA ASP A 152 17.66 -4.05 0.59
C ASP A 152 18.04 -3.19 -0.64
N TYR A 153 17.21 -3.22 -1.67
CA TYR A 153 17.42 -2.39 -2.85
C TYR A 153 17.23 -0.89 -2.54
N LEU A 154 16.17 -0.52 -1.81
CA LEU A 154 15.92 0.87 -1.45
C LEU A 154 17.06 1.48 -0.64
N GLU A 155 17.76 0.71 0.17
CA GLU A 155 18.93 1.15 0.93
C GLU A 155 20.13 1.52 0.03
N THR A 156 20.17 1.01 -1.20
CA THR A 156 21.20 1.36 -2.18
C THR A 156 20.93 2.68 -2.90
N LEU A 157 19.70 3.21 -2.82
CA LEU A 157 19.27 4.43 -3.51
C LEU A 157 19.56 5.68 -2.65
N LYS A 158 20.79 6.16 -2.70
CA LYS A 158 21.25 7.34 -1.94
C LYS A 158 21.87 8.39 -2.85
#